data_7e3d64afaefbb281189a4cea8cfdfe29
#
_entry.id   7e3d64afaefbb281189a4cea8cfdfe29
#
_cell.length_a   1.000
_cell.length_b   1.000
_cell.length_c   1.000
_cell.angle_alpha   90.00
_cell.angle_beta   90.00
_cell.angle_gamma   90.00
#
_symmetry.space_group_name_H-M   'P 1'
#
loop_
_entity.id
_entity.type
_entity.pdbx_description
1 polymer ?
#
loop_
_entity_poly.entity_id
_entity_poly.type
_entity_poly.pdbx_seq_one_letter_code
_entity_poly.pdbx_strand_id
1 'polypeptide(L)'
;MLKLQVRDQLMMRNKIRQILWLLCCLPVLTGCIGEDDYANDPRGNFEQLWKIIDEQYCFLDTKGIDWDAVHDEYSKLIIPSMSNDDLFDILSQMLYILKDGHVNLSSASRISYYDAWYQGYPWNYREDILYNYYLGSANSGYRTSAGLKYKIFDNNIAVS
;
A
#
# COMPACT_ATOMS: atom_id res chain seq x y z
N MET A 1 20.84 17.65 59.42
CA MET A 1 19.50 17.94 58.84
C MET A 1 19.55 18.41 57.41
N LEU A 2 20.44 19.30 56.98
CA LEU A 2 20.47 19.88 55.65
C LEU A 2 20.68 18.85 54.50
N LYS A 3 21.51 17.80 54.69
CA LYS A 3 21.81 16.79 53.67
C LYS A 3 20.61 15.86 53.32
N LEU A 4 19.68 15.64 54.28
CA LEU A 4 18.48 14.85 54.02
C LEU A 4 17.50 15.61 53.13
N GLN A 5 17.30 16.86 53.35
CA GLN A 5 16.37 17.72 52.59
C GLN A 5 16.80 17.87 51.12
N VAL A 6 18.11 17.99 50.87
CA VAL A 6 18.63 18.10 49.50
C VAL A 6 18.45 16.75 48.72
N ARG A 7 18.58 15.63 49.39
CA ARG A 7 18.39 14.30 48.78
C ARG A 7 16.93 14.03 48.41
N ASP A 8 16.00 14.46 49.25
CA ASP A 8 14.57 14.29 48.96
C ASP A 8 14.11 15.22 47.82
N GLN A 9 14.65 16.42 47.74
CA GLN A 9 14.41 17.34 46.62
C GLN A 9 14.95 16.79 45.28
N LEU A 10 16.13 16.18 45.29
CA LEU A 10 16.73 15.54 44.11
C LEU A 10 15.93 14.32 43.64
N MET A 11 15.47 13.49 44.58
CA MET A 11 14.63 12.33 44.24
C MET A 11 13.29 12.77 43.69
N MET A 12 12.67 13.81 44.23
CA MET A 12 11.39 14.35 43.75
C MET A 12 11.53 14.93 42.32
N ARG A 13 12.58 15.68 42.07
CA ARG A 13 12.89 16.20 40.73
C ARG A 13 13.09 15.08 39.68
N ASN A 14 13.76 14.01 40.06
CA ASN A 14 13.96 12.86 39.15
C ASN A 14 12.65 12.11 38.89
N LYS A 15 11.79 11.94 39.87
CA LYS A 15 10.45 11.36 39.70
C LYS A 15 9.56 12.20 38.80
N ILE A 16 9.56 13.52 39.00
CA ILE A 16 8.80 14.45 38.16
C ILE A 16 9.31 14.41 36.72
N ARG A 17 10.62 14.34 36.51
CA ARG A 17 11.22 14.22 35.17
C ARG A 17 10.85 12.90 34.49
N GLN A 18 10.81 11.79 35.22
CA GLN A 18 10.37 10.50 34.71
C GLN A 18 8.88 10.48 34.34
N ILE A 19 8.03 11.12 35.16
CA ILE A 19 6.60 11.26 34.87
C ILE A 19 6.35 12.12 33.66
N LEU A 20 7.09 13.24 33.52
CA LEU A 20 7.03 14.11 32.33
C LEU A 20 7.48 13.38 31.05
N TRP A 21 8.51 12.55 31.14
CA TRP A 21 8.95 11.69 30.01
C TRP A 21 7.90 10.65 29.63
N LEU A 22 7.27 9.99 30.60
CA LEU A 22 6.17 9.06 30.38
C LEU A 22 4.95 9.74 29.76
N LEU A 23 4.61 10.95 30.21
CA LEU A 23 3.51 11.74 29.64
C LEU A 23 3.80 12.22 28.21
N CYS A 24 5.06 12.50 27.86
CA CYS A 24 5.45 12.84 26.48
C CYS A 24 5.41 11.64 25.53
N CYS A 25 5.57 10.42 26.03
CA CYS A 25 5.51 9.19 25.21
C CYS A 25 4.07 8.68 24.99
N LEU A 26 3.11 9.10 25.82
CA LEU A 26 1.69 8.69 25.71
C LEU A 26 1.04 9.05 24.37
N PRO A 27 1.22 10.24 23.79
CA PRO A 27 0.59 10.58 22.50
C PRO A 27 1.17 9.82 21.31
N VAL A 28 2.35 9.20 21.43
CA VAL A 28 2.95 8.40 20.35
C VAL A 28 2.26 7.03 20.23
N LEU A 29 1.55 6.58 21.26
CA LEU A 29 0.84 5.30 21.27
C LEU A 29 -0.61 5.40 20.78
N THR A 30 -1.15 6.60 20.58
CA THR A 30 -2.52 6.83 20.11
C THR A 30 -2.62 7.07 18.61
N GLY A 31 -1.57 6.76 17.86
CA GLY A 31 -1.53 6.90 16.41
C GLY A 31 -2.31 5.82 15.63
N CYS A 32 -3.33 5.19 16.21
CA CYS A 32 -4.37 4.55 15.43
C CYS A 32 -5.21 5.68 14.83
N ILE A 33 -4.96 6.02 13.58
CA ILE A 33 -5.90 6.75 12.75
C ILE A 33 -7.19 5.92 12.82
N GLY A 34 -8.25 6.50 13.38
CA GLY A 34 -9.55 5.83 13.39
C GLY A 34 -9.95 5.59 11.93
N GLU A 35 -10.00 4.32 11.51
CA GLU A 35 -10.65 3.99 10.26
C GLU A 35 -12.14 4.29 10.44
N ASP A 36 -12.74 4.93 9.46
CA ASP A 36 -14.20 5.14 9.45
C ASP A 36 -14.88 3.77 9.38
N ASP A 37 -15.83 3.53 10.27
CA ASP A 37 -16.64 2.32 10.27
C ASP A 37 -17.65 2.36 9.12
N TYR A 38 -17.38 1.65 8.04
CA TYR A 38 -18.34 1.44 6.95
C TYR A 38 -19.16 0.17 7.18
N ALA A 39 -20.43 0.23 6.80
CA ALA A 39 -21.28 -0.94 6.84
C ALA A 39 -20.73 -2.01 5.85
N ASN A 40 -20.74 -3.26 6.27
CA ASN A 40 -20.35 -4.37 5.38
C ASN A 40 -21.54 -4.76 4.47
N ASP A 41 -21.89 -3.85 3.60
CA ASP A 41 -22.92 -3.99 2.59
C ASP A 41 -22.43 -3.35 1.27
N PRO A 42 -23.16 -3.50 0.15
CA PRO A 42 -22.72 -2.95 -1.13
C PRO A 42 -22.42 -1.45 -1.09
N ARG A 43 -23.24 -0.68 -0.37
CA ARG A 43 -23.07 0.77 -0.27
C ARG A 43 -21.84 1.14 0.56
N GLY A 44 -21.71 0.54 1.73
CA GLY A 44 -20.55 0.80 2.61
C GLY A 44 -19.23 0.42 1.95
N ASN A 45 -19.17 -0.72 1.26
CA ASN A 45 -17.97 -1.17 0.54
C ASN A 45 -17.62 -0.21 -0.62
N PHE A 46 -18.62 0.32 -1.32
CA PHE A 46 -18.41 1.32 -2.37
C PHE A 46 -17.85 2.62 -1.78
N GLU A 47 -18.48 3.17 -0.74
CA GLU A 47 -18.04 4.42 -0.10
C GLU A 47 -16.63 4.29 0.48
N GLN A 48 -16.34 3.17 1.10
CA GLN A 48 -15.01 2.90 1.64
C GLN A 48 -13.94 2.87 0.53
N LEU A 49 -14.20 2.13 -0.56
CA LEU A 49 -13.25 2.06 -1.67
C LEU A 49 -13.05 3.42 -2.33
N TRP A 50 -14.14 4.17 -2.58
CA TRP A 50 -14.06 5.50 -3.16
C TRP A 50 -13.21 6.43 -2.29
N LYS A 51 -13.43 6.44 -0.98
CA LYS A 51 -12.69 7.26 -0.03
C LYS A 51 -11.21 6.87 0.05
N ILE A 52 -10.89 5.59 0.04
CA ILE A 52 -9.48 5.13 0.01
C ILE A 52 -8.75 5.71 -1.21
N ILE A 53 -9.37 5.71 -2.36
CA ILE A 53 -8.77 6.28 -3.57
C ILE A 53 -8.67 7.79 -3.46
N ASP A 54 -9.71 8.46 -3.00
CA ASP A 54 -9.73 9.91 -2.82
C ASP A 54 -8.60 10.41 -1.91
N GLU A 55 -8.41 9.74 -0.78
CA GLU A 55 -7.43 10.16 0.24
C GLU A 55 -6.01 9.65 -0.02
N GLN A 56 -5.84 8.53 -0.70
CA GLN A 56 -4.54 7.84 -0.76
C GLN A 56 -3.95 7.74 -2.16
N TYR A 57 -4.74 7.93 -3.22
CA TYR A 57 -4.22 7.85 -4.57
C TYR A 57 -3.68 9.21 -5.04
N CYS A 58 -2.35 9.30 -5.12
CA CYS A 58 -1.65 10.57 -5.34
C CYS A 58 -1.69 11.12 -6.77
N PHE A 59 -2.30 10.43 -7.74
CA PHE A 59 -2.24 10.82 -9.16
C PHE A 59 -3.57 11.33 -9.72
N LEU A 60 -4.62 11.55 -8.92
CA LEU A 60 -5.90 12.07 -9.41
C LEU A 60 -5.71 13.39 -10.15
N ASP A 61 -5.09 14.37 -9.51
CA ASP A 61 -4.83 15.69 -10.10
C ASP A 61 -3.93 15.60 -11.34
N THR A 62 -2.86 14.82 -11.26
CA THR A 62 -1.90 14.66 -12.37
C THR A 62 -2.55 14.06 -13.62
N LYS A 63 -3.51 13.15 -13.41
CA LYS A 63 -4.28 12.51 -14.48
C LYS A 63 -5.51 13.31 -14.91
N GLY A 64 -5.85 14.38 -14.19
CA GLY A 64 -7.03 15.21 -14.44
C GLY A 64 -8.34 14.44 -14.23
N ILE A 65 -8.38 13.55 -13.25
CA ILE A 65 -9.54 12.72 -12.94
C ILE A 65 -10.38 13.46 -11.89
N ASP A 66 -11.61 13.82 -12.23
CA ASP A 66 -12.61 14.32 -11.31
C ASP A 66 -13.23 13.13 -10.55
N TRP A 67 -12.66 12.82 -9.37
CA TRP A 67 -13.03 11.64 -8.60
C TRP A 67 -14.40 11.79 -7.93
N ASP A 68 -14.85 13.02 -7.63
CA ASP A 68 -16.20 13.30 -7.16
C ASP A 68 -17.22 13.02 -8.25
N ALA A 69 -16.96 13.38 -9.49
CA ALA A 69 -17.83 13.05 -10.62
C ALA A 69 -17.93 11.53 -10.84
N VAL A 70 -16.84 10.79 -10.61
CA VAL A 70 -16.84 9.32 -10.64
C VAL A 70 -17.72 8.76 -9.52
N HIS A 71 -17.65 9.31 -8.30
CA HIS A 71 -18.56 8.93 -7.22
C HIS A 71 -20.02 9.13 -7.61
N ASP A 72 -20.36 10.31 -8.13
CA ASP A 72 -21.72 10.66 -8.52
C ASP A 72 -22.29 9.75 -9.62
N GLU A 73 -21.45 9.26 -10.51
CA GLU A 73 -21.84 8.32 -11.56
C GLU A 73 -22.05 6.92 -10.99
N TYR A 74 -21.02 6.37 -10.32
CA TYR A 74 -21.03 4.98 -9.89
C TYR A 74 -21.92 4.71 -8.68
N SER A 75 -22.10 5.68 -7.81
CA SER A 75 -23.00 5.55 -6.66
C SER A 75 -24.44 5.22 -7.03
N LYS A 76 -24.89 5.62 -8.22
CA LYS A 76 -26.24 5.34 -8.75
C LYS A 76 -26.42 3.88 -9.17
N LEU A 77 -25.32 3.17 -9.41
CA LEU A 77 -25.32 1.77 -9.80
C LEU A 77 -25.42 0.83 -8.58
N ILE A 78 -25.14 1.34 -7.39
CA ILE A 78 -25.09 0.54 -6.16
C ILE A 78 -26.50 0.39 -5.59
N ILE A 79 -27.02 -0.84 -5.60
CA ILE A 79 -28.29 -1.20 -5.01
C ILE A 79 -28.11 -2.15 -3.83
N PRO A 80 -28.95 -2.06 -2.76
CA PRO A 80 -28.74 -2.85 -1.53
C PRO A 80 -28.81 -4.36 -1.72
N SER A 81 -29.52 -4.84 -2.74
CA SER A 81 -29.72 -6.27 -3.00
C SER A 81 -28.77 -6.87 -4.03
N MET A 82 -27.73 -6.12 -4.45
CA MET A 82 -26.78 -6.65 -5.44
C MET A 82 -25.91 -7.76 -4.85
N SER A 83 -25.48 -8.66 -5.72
CA SER A 83 -24.55 -9.71 -5.33
C SER A 83 -23.13 -9.16 -5.16
N ASN A 84 -22.28 -9.89 -4.43
CA ASN A 84 -20.86 -9.54 -4.30
C ASN A 84 -20.13 -9.54 -5.66
N ASP A 85 -20.56 -10.37 -6.60
CA ASP A 85 -19.97 -10.43 -7.94
C ASP A 85 -20.35 -9.20 -8.76
N ASP A 86 -21.63 -8.76 -8.71
CA ASP A 86 -22.06 -7.52 -9.36
C ASP A 86 -21.37 -6.31 -8.76
N LEU A 87 -21.25 -6.26 -7.43
CA LEU A 87 -20.50 -5.20 -6.75
C LEU A 87 -19.04 -5.17 -7.21
N PHE A 88 -18.38 -6.34 -7.24
CA PHE A 88 -17.00 -6.44 -7.70
C PHE A 88 -16.82 -5.91 -9.12
N ASP A 89 -17.76 -6.20 -10.01
CA ASP A 89 -17.72 -5.73 -11.40
C ASP A 89 -17.84 -4.21 -11.50
N ILE A 90 -18.75 -3.61 -10.73
CA ILE A 90 -18.92 -2.15 -10.69
C ILE A 90 -17.69 -1.47 -10.10
N LEU A 91 -17.17 -1.97 -8.96
CA LEU A 91 -15.96 -1.43 -8.34
C LEU A 91 -14.72 -1.57 -9.24
N SER A 92 -14.61 -2.68 -9.97
CA SER A 92 -13.55 -2.89 -10.95
C SER A 92 -13.60 -1.89 -12.09
N GLN A 93 -14.81 -1.60 -12.62
CA GLN A 93 -14.99 -0.61 -13.67
C GLN A 93 -14.66 0.80 -13.18
N MET A 94 -15.03 1.14 -11.95
CA MET A 94 -14.69 2.42 -11.32
C MET A 94 -13.17 2.60 -11.22
N LEU A 95 -12.45 1.59 -10.72
CA LEU A 95 -10.99 1.62 -10.60
C LEU A 95 -10.29 1.64 -11.96
N TYR A 96 -10.89 1.06 -12.99
CA TYR A 96 -10.33 1.04 -14.35
C TYR A 96 -10.17 2.46 -14.96
N ILE A 97 -10.95 3.44 -14.47
CA ILE A 97 -10.82 4.87 -14.84
C ILE A 97 -9.44 5.40 -14.52
N LEU A 98 -8.81 4.90 -13.45
CA LEU A 98 -7.49 5.33 -13.02
C LEU A 98 -6.40 4.97 -14.04
N LYS A 99 -6.61 3.97 -14.89
CA LYS A 99 -5.63 3.46 -15.87
C LYS A 99 -4.26 3.23 -15.25
N ASP A 100 -4.24 2.54 -14.12
CA ASP A 100 -3.04 2.30 -13.33
C ASP A 100 -2.89 0.82 -12.99
N GLY A 101 -1.82 0.19 -13.49
CA GLY A 101 -1.54 -1.22 -13.27
C GLY A 101 -1.15 -1.57 -11.82
N HIS A 102 -0.95 -0.57 -10.96
CA HIS A 102 -0.65 -0.77 -9.53
C HIS A 102 -1.89 -0.74 -8.65
N VAL A 103 -3.03 -0.29 -9.20
CA VAL A 103 -4.31 -0.32 -8.49
C VAL A 103 -5.03 -1.61 -8.79
N ASN A 104 -5.19 -2.45 -7.77
CA ASN A 104 -5.78 -3.78 -7.90
C ASN A 104 -6.94 -3.94 -6.93
N LEU A 105 -8.02 -4.55 -7.39
CA LEU A 105 -9.11 -5.03 -6.54
C LEU A 105 -9.09 -6.54 -6.50
N SER A 106 -9.05 -7.13 -5.30
CA SER A 106 -9.06 -8.57 -5.14
C SER A 106 -10.18 -9.03 -4.21
N SER A 107 -10.76 -10.17 -4.54
CA SER A 107 -11.68 -10.93 -3.71
C SER A 107 -11.15 -12.34 -3.49
N ALA A 108 -11.89 -13.19 -2.79
CA ALA A 108 -11.49 -14.57 -2.56
C ALA A 108 -11.28 -15.38 -3.87
N SER A 109 -11.97 -15.01 -4.95
CA SER A 109 -11.97 -15.77 -6.23
C SER A 109 -11.58 -14.95 -7.46
N ARG A 110 -11.45 -13.62 -7.34
CA ARG A 110 -11.28 -12.73 -8.48
C ARG A 110 -10.26 -11.63 -8.18
N ILE A 111 -9.52 -11.25 -9.22
CA ILE A 111 -8.63 -10.07 -9.20
C ILE A 111 -8.97 -9.23 -10.42
N SER A 112 -9.08 -7.92 -10.22
CA SER A 112 -9.22 -6.93 -11.27
C SER A 112 -8.03 -5.97 -11.22
N TYR A 113 -7.47 -5.65 -12.38
CA TYR A 113 -6.36 -4.71 -12.54
C TYR A 113 -6.40 -4.10 -13.94
N TYR A 114 -5.77 -2.95 -14.11
CA TYR A 114 -5.59 -2.35 -15.42
C TYR A 114 -4.38 -2.98 -16.12
N ASP A 115 -4.64 -3.74 -17.19
CA ASP A 115 -3.63 -4.49 -17.94
C ASP A 115 -3.15 -3.79 -19.22
N ALA A 116 -3.84 -2.72 -19.65
CA ALA A 116 -3.52 -2.04 -20.91
C ALA A 116 -2.27 -1.14 -20.82
N TRP A 117 -1.68 -0.92 -19.65
CA TRP A 117 -0.54 -0.02 -19.47
C TRP A 117 0.71 -0.47 -20.24
N TYR A 118 0.87 -1.77 -20.47
CA TYR A 118 2.02 -2.32 -21.19
C TYR A 118 1.74 -2.56 -22.68
N GLN A 119 0.50 -2.47 -23.14
CA GLN A 119 0.12 -2.82 -24.51
C GLN A 119 0.67 -1.85 -25.57
N GLY A 120 0.95 -0.61 -25.16
CA GLY A 120 1.51 0.43 -26.04
C GLY A 120 3.04 0.46 -26.10
N TYR A 121 3.73 -0.38 -25.30
CA TYR A 121 5.19 -0.35 -25.20
C TYR A 121 5.80 -1.60 -25.82
N PRO A 122 6.89 -1.46 -26.58
CA PRO A 122 7.59 -2.62 -27.10
C PRO A 122 8.18 -3.44 -25.95
N TRP A 123 7.98 -4.73 -26.01
CA TRP A 123 8.58 -5.66 -25.08
C TRP A 123 10.10 -5.67 -25.26
N ASN A 124 10.84 -5.11 -24.33
CA ASN A 124 12.31 -5.00 -24.41
C ASN A 124 13.05 -6.05 -23.58
N TYR A 125 12.34 -6.88 -22.83
CA TYR A 125 12.92 -8.01 -22.11
C TYR A 125 13.29 -9.13 -23.05
N ARG A 126 14.53 -9.58 -22.98
CA ARG A 126 15.09 -10.67 -23.77
C ARG A 126 15.73 -11.68 -22.85
N GLU A 127 15.05 -12.80 -22.62
CA GLU A 127 15.52 -13.88 -21.76
C GLU A 127 16.84 -14.48 -22.27
N ASP A 128 16.98 -14.63 -23.57
CA ASP A 128 18.21 -15.11 -24.20
C ASP A 128 19.42 -14.19 -23.90
N ILE A 129 19.23 -12.89 -23.89
CA ILE A 129 20.28 -11.93 -23.52
C ILE A 129 20.62 -12.07 -22.03
N LEU A 130 19.59 -12.13 -21.16
CA LEU A 130 19.80 -12.26 -19.73
C LEU A 130 20.64 -13.49 -19.38
N TYR A 131 20.29 -14.65 -19.93
CA TYR A 131 21.04 -15.88 -19.65
C TYR A 131 22.38 -15.96 -20.35
N ASN A 132 22.47 -15.56 -21.61
CA ASN A 132 23.72 -15.69 -22.37
C ASN A 132 24.81 -14.72 -21.89
N TYR A 133 24.45 -13.53 -21.46
CA TYR A 133 25.44 -12.48 -21.14
C TYR A 133 25.54 -12.15 -19.65
N TYR A 134 24.51 -12.43 -18.85
CA TYR A 134 24.48 -12.01 -17.45
C TYR A 134 24.42 -13.20 -16.47
N LEU A 135 23.36 -13.97 -16.47
CA LEU A 135 23.18 -15.03 -15.48
C LEU A 135 24.04 -16.28 -15.78
N GLY A 136 24.12 -16.69 -17.04
CA GLY A 136 24.73 -17.96 -17.43
C GLY A 136 23.80 -19.14 -17.24
N SER A 137 24.36 -20.36 -17.29
CA SER A 137 23.58 -21.58 -17.12
C SER A 137 23.36 -21.93 -15.63
N ALA A 138 22.36 -22.77 -15.36
CA ALA A 138 22.02 -23.24 -14.01
C ALA A 138 23.18 -23.92 -13.27
N ASN A 139 24.13 -24.52 -14.01
CA ASN A 139 25.23 -25.28 -13.41
C ASN A 139 26.50 -24.46 -13.15
N SER A 140 26.61 -23.27 -13.73
CA SER A 140 27.86 -22.49 -13.68
C SER A 140 27.69 -20.99 -13.61
N GLY A 141 26.47 -20.48 -13.70
CA GLY A 141 26.23 -19.06 -13.88
C GLY A 141 25.60 -18.36 -12.68
N TYR A 142 24.47 -18.83 -12.23
CA TYR A 142 23.67 -18.15 -11.22
C TYR A 142 23.38 -19.00 -9.99
N ARG A 143 23.03 -18.33 -8.89
CA ARG A 143 22.51 -18.94 -7.65
C ARG A 143 21.01 -18.72 -7.58
N THR A 144 20.33 -19.59 -6.82
CA THR A 144 18.88 -19.45 -6.56
C THR A 144 18.65 -19.29 -5.05
N SER A 145 17.87 -18.30 -4.66
CA SER A 145 17.41 -18.10 -3.28
C SER A 145 15.98 -17.57 -3.29
N ALA A 146 15.10 -18.18 -2.51
CA ALA A 146 13.68 -17.80 -2.42
C ALA A 146 12.98 -17.62 -3.79
N GLY A 147 13.32 -18.47 -4.78
CA GLY A 147 12.76 -18.40 -6.13
C GLY A 147 13.44 -17.37 -7.06
N LEU A 148 14.31 -16.52 -6.56
CA LEU A 148 15.07 -15.58 -7.38
C LEU A 148 16.37 -16.21 -7.88
N LYS A 149 16.66 -16.02 -9.16
CA LYS A 149 17.93 -16.35 -9.76
C LYS A 149 18.83 -15.13 -9.76
N TYR A 150 20.03 -15.23 -9.26
CA TYR A 150 20.93 -14.08 -9.17
C TYR A 150 22.39 -14.48 -9.40
N LYS A 151 23.18 -13.51 -9.85
CA LYS A 151 24.62 -13.60 -10.01
C LYS A 151 25.29 -12.34 -9.49
N ILE A 152 26.38 -12.51 -8.78
CA ILE A 152 27.24 -11.42 -8.36
C ILE A 152 28.48 -11.43 -9.25
N PHE A 153 28.75 -10.33 -9.92
CA PHE A 153 29.95 -10.16 -10.75
C PHE A 153 31.14 -9.73 -9.90
N ASP A 154 32.33 -9.83 -10.46
CA ASP A 154 33.60 -9.50 -9.78
C ASP A 154 33.70 -8.04 -9.32
N ASN A 155 32.91 -7.15 -9.93
CA ASN A 155 32.79 -5.74 -9.54
C ASN A 155 31.70 -5.48 -8.47
N ASN A 156 31.19 -6.50 -7.80
CA ASN A 156 30.14 -6.45 -6.79
C ASN A 156 28.76 -5.96 -7.30
N ILE A 157 28.52 -5.96 -8.61
CA ILE A 157 27.19 -5.71 -9.17
C ILE A 157 26.40 -7.03 -9.16
N ALA A 158 25.18 -7.00 -8.67
CA ALA A 158 24.26 -8.13 -8.72
C ALA A 158 23.22 -7.94 -9.83
N VAL A 159 22.86 -9.06 -10.49
CA VAL A 159 21.75 -9.14 -11.46
C VAL A 159 20.83 -10.24 -11.00
N SER A 160 19.52 -9.98 -11.02
CA SER A 160 18.44 -10.90 -10.65
C SER A 160 17.35 -10.94 -11.72
#